data_f513c74af1c01ccfed88141ea39bfaf0
#
_entry.id   f513c74af1c01ccfed88141ea39bfaf0
#
_cell.length_a   1.000
_cell.length_b   1.000
_cell.length_c   1.000
_cell.angle_alpha   90.00
_cell.angle_beta   90.00
_cell.angle_gamma   90.00
#
_symmetry.space_group_name_H-M   'P 1'
#
loop_
_entity.id
_entity.type
_entity.pdbx_description
1 polymer ?
#
loop_
_entity_poly.entity_id
_entity_poly.type
_entity_poly.pdbx_seq_one_letter_code
_entity_poly.pdbx_strand_id
1 'polypeptide(L)'
;MIEKRRSRIHGSGVYATQPIPKNKRIIHYAGEKISNRESLKRELRYIRKGHIWCFKLTNRTVIDAGVGGNVARFINHSCRPNCYIDIKNSVIWIRAARTIRTGEELTYDYNTDGDGLIKCRCRPGCQRLI
;
A
#
# COMPACT_ATOMS: atom_id res chain seq x y z
N MET A 1 14.17 9.49 -4.49
CA MET A 1 13.65 8.42 -5.36
C MET A 1 12.14 8.44 -5.45
N ILE A 2 11.45 8.72 -4.36
CA ILE A 2 9.98 8.78 -4.32
C ILE A 2 9.52 10.01 -3.52
N GLU A 3 8.30 10.48 -3.81
CA GLU A 3 7.68 11.56 -3.06
C GLU A 3 6.16 11.41 -2.98
N LYS A 4 5.59 11.98 -1.92
CA LYS A 4 4.14 12.03 -1.72
C LYS A 4 3.56 13.20 -2.51
N ARG A 5 2.48 12.96 -3.24
CA ARG A 5 1.70 13.97 -3.98
C ARG A 5 0.22 13.66 -3.91
N ARG A 6 -0.61 14.58 -4.35
CA ARG A 6 -2.02 14.32 -4.57
C ARG A 6 -2.17 13.25 -5.66
N SER A 7 -2.96 12.21 -5.39
CA SER A 7 -3.13 11.08 -6.30
C SER A 7 -4.30 11.27 -7.26
N ARG A 8 -4.20 10.69 -8.45
CA ARG A 8 -5.32 10.57 -9.39
C ARG A 8 -6.23 9.41 -9.01
N ILE A 9 -5.74 8.46 -8.21
CA ILE A 9 -6.49 7.28 -7.80
C ILE A 9 -7.34 7.59 -6.58
N HIS A 10 -6.69 8.01 -5.48
CA HIS A 10 -7.37 8.30 -4.22
C HIS A 10 -6.46 9.12 -3.30
N GLY A 11 -6.98 10.22 -2.79
CA GLY A 11 -6.30 11.05 -1.80
C GLY A 11 -4.86 11.39 -2.15
N SER A 12 -3.93 11.02 -1.29
CA SER A 12 -2.50 11.12 -1.53
C SER A 12 -1.97 9.85 -2.18
N GLY A 13 -0.88 9.98 -2.93
CA GLY A 13 -0.16 8.86 -3.52
C GLY A 13 1.33 9.08 -3.42
N VAL A 14 2.10 8.12 -3.88
CA VAL A 14 3.56 8.16 -3.89
C VAL A 14 4.03 8.02 -5.32
N TYR A 15 4.91 8.92 -5.74
CA TYR A 15 5.37 9.04 -7.13
C TYR A 15 6.88 8.87 -7.24
N ALA A 16 7.32 8.26 -8.34
CA ALA A 16 8.73 8.17 -8.66
C ALA A 16 9.27 9.54 -9.08
N THR A 17 10.37 9.95 -8.48
CA THR A 17 11.08 11.21 -8.84
C THR A 17 12.24 10.98 -9.79
N GLN A 18 12.58 9.73 -10.06
CA GLN A 18 13.60 9.27 -10.99
C GLN A 18 13.23 7.87 -11.48
N PRO A 19 13.83 7.37 -12.57
CA PRO A 19 13.57 6.00 -13.01
C PRO A 19 13.97 4.99 -11.92
N ILE A 20 13.11 3.99 -11.73
CA ILE A 20 13.34 2.93 -10.75
C ILE A 20 13.47 1.61 -11.52
N PRO A 21 14.62 0.91 -11.41
CA PRO A 21 14.80 -0.33 -12.15
C PRO A 21 13.96 -1.48 -11.58
N LYS A 22 13.61 -2.43 -12.45
CA LYS A 22 12.89 -3.65 -12.06
C LYS A 22 13.58 -4.34 -10.88
N ASN A 23 12.78 -4.84 -9.95
CA ASN A 23 13.21 -5.55 -8.74
C ASN A 23 13.89 -4.70 -7.67
N LYS A 24 14.04 -3.40 -7.88
CA LYS A 24 14.60 -2.50 -6.86
C LYS A 24 13.72 -2.53 -5.61
N ARG A 25 14.33 -2.69 -4.43
CA ARG A 25 13.69 -2.41 -3.16
C ARG A 25 13.51 -0.91 -3.02
N ILE A 26 12.27 -0.46 -2.97
CA ILE A 26 11.97 0.97 -2.94
C ILE A 26 11.88 1.47 -1.51
N ILE A 27 11.03 0.83 -0.72
CA ILE A 27 10.75 1.24 0.65
C ILE A 27 10.13 0.05 1.39
N HIS A 28 10.29 0.01 2.72
CA HIS A 28 9.54 -0.95 3.54
C HIS A 28 8.28 -0.31 4.10
N TYR A 29 7.27 -1.15 4.33
CA TYR A 29 6.01 -0.72 4.94
C TYR A 29 6.20 -0.66 6.45
N ALA A 30 6.45 0.54 6.97
CA ALA A 30 6.73 0.78 8.38
C ALA A 30 5.44 0.95 9.19
N GLY A 31 5.50 0.54 10.44
CA GLY A 31 4.42 0.74 11.38
C GLY A 31 4.58 -0.09 12.64
N GLU A 32 3.62 0.06 13.53
CA GLU A 32 3.59 -0.70 14.77
C GLU A 32 3.13 -2.13 14.51
N LYS A 33 3.83 -3.10 15.08
CA LYS A 33 3.39 -4.50 15.04
C LYS A 33 2.32 -4.73 16.10
N ILE A 34 1.15 -5.17 15.66
CA ILE A 34 0.00 -5.40 16.52
C ILE A 34 -0.61 -6.78 16.25
N SER A 35 -1.47 -7.24 17.17
CA SER A 35 -2.21 -8.49 16.97
C SER A 35 -3.36 -8.32 15.96
N ASN A 36 -3.85 -9.42 15.42
CA ASN A 36 -5.05 -9.41 14.58
C ASN A 36 -6.24 -8.78 15.30
N ARG A 37 -6.39 -9.08 16.58
CA ARG A 37 -7.50 -8.55 17.39
C ARG A 37 -7.45 -7.03 17.50
N GLU A 38 -6.26 -6.48 17.77
CA GLU A 38 -6.07 -5.03 17.84
C GLU A 38 -6.27 -4.38 16.48
N SER A 39 -5.83 -5.04 15.40
CA SER A 39 -5.96 -4.49 14.05
C SER A 39 -7.42 -4.30 13.66
N LEU A 40 -8.32 -5.20 14.03
CA LEU A 40 -9.74 -5.07 13.73
C LEU A 40 -10.34 -3.80 14.31
N LYS A 41 -9.93 -3.41 15.50
CA LYS A 41 -10.40 -2.18 16.15
C LYS A 41 -9.89 -0.94 15.41
N ARG A 42 -8.61 -0.94 15.03
CA ARG A 42 -7.98 0.21 14.39
C ARG A 42 -8.42 0.38 12.94
N GLU A 43 -8.59 -0.73 12.21
CA GLU A 43 -9.03 -0.72 10.82
C GLU A 43 -10.36 -0.02 10.63
N LEU A 44 -11.33 -0.25 11.51
CA LEU A 44 -12.64 0.40 11.41
C LEU A 44 -12.53 1.93 11.43
N ARG A 45 -11.64 2.46 12.25
CA ARG A 45 -11.40 3.91 12.31
C ARG A 45 -10.73 4.44 11.05
N TYR A 46 -9.75 3.68 10.53
CA TYR A 46 -9.03 4.09 9.33
C TYR A 46 -9.93 4.03 8.09
N ILE A 47 -10.70 2.97 7.94
CA ILE A 47 -11.60 2.76 6.80
C ILE A 47 -12.65 3.85 6.73
N ARG A 48 -13.20 4.29 7.87
CA ARG A 48 -14.14 5.41 7.92
C ARG A 48 -13.57 6.71 7.35
N LYS A 49 -12.25 6.87 7.41
CA LYS A 49 -11.53 8.01 6.86
C LYS A 49 -10.98 7.74 5.45
N GLY A 50 -11.28 6.59 4.88
CA GLY A 50 -10.83 6.20 3.55
C GLY A 50 -9.40 5.66 3.50
N HIS A 51 -8.86 5.19 4.64
CA HIS A 51 -7.49 4.67 4.69
C HIS A 51 -7.46 3.16 4.92
N ILE A 52 -6.56 2.47 4.20
CA ILE A 52 -6.24 1.07 4.42
C ILE A 52 -4.78 1.04 4.87
N TRP A 53 -4.54 1.05 6.17
CA TRP A 53 -3.20 1.19 6.76
C TRP A 53 -2.72 -0.04 7.53
N CYS A 54 -3.57 -1.02 7.74
CA CYS A 54 -3.16 -2.27 8.39
C CYS A 54 -2.76 -3.31 7.36
N PHE A 55 -1.55 -3.81 7.46
CA PHE A 55 -0.96 -4.76 6.53
C PHE A 55 -0.60 -6.05 7.25
N LYS A 56 -1.17 -7.17 6.82
CA LYS A 56 -0.90 -8.48 7.41
C LYS A 56 0.54 -8.91 7.14
N LEU A 57 1.33 -9.09 8.19
CA LEU A 57 2.71 -9.56 8.11
C LEU A 57 2.78 -11.08 8.20
N THR A 58 2.07 -11.65 9.18
CA THR A 58 1.95 -13.10 9.40
C THR A 58 0.50 -13.41 9.77
N ASN A 59 0.20 -14.70 10.02
CA ASN A 59 -1.14 -15.09 10.47
C ASN A 59 -1.53 -14.48 11.83
N ARG A 60 -0.55 -14.00 12.60
CA ARG A 60 -0.76 -13.46 13.96
C ARG A 60 -0.41 -12.00 14.11
N THR A 61 0.29 -11.42 13.15
CA THR A 61 0.86 -10.08 13.28
C THR A 61 0.47 -9.21 12.11
N VAL A 62 0.06 -7.99 12.43
CA VAL A 62 -0.33 -6.96 11.47
C VAL A 62 0.56 -5.73 11.69
N ILE A 63 0.97 -5.07 10.62
CA ILE A 63 1.65 -3.77 10.69
C ILE A 63 0.58 -2.68 10.58
N ASP A 64 0.54 -1.80 11.59
CA ASP A 64 -0.32 -0.61 11.56
C ASP A 64 0.51 0.61 11.18
N ALA A 65 0.38 1.06 9.96
CA ALA A 65 1.11 2.22 9.45
C ALA A 65 0.57 3.56 9.96
N GLY A 66 -0.54 3.54 10.67
CA GLY A 66 -1.07 4.73 11.33
C GLY A 66 -0.24 5.17 12.53
N VAL A 67 0.58 4.25 13.09
CA VAL A 67 1.46 4.50 14.23
C VAL A 67 2.89 4.15 13.83
N GLY A 68 3.79 5.12 13.83
CA GLY A 68 5.19 4.89 13.45
C GLY A 68 5.40 4.55 11.98
N GLY A 69 4.44 4.86 11.12
CA GLY A 69 4.51 4.60 9.69
C GLY A 69 5.41 5.58 8.95
N ASN A 70 5.64 5.27 7.67
CA ASN A 70 6.38 6.13 6.75
C ASN A 70 5.51 6.45 5.52
N VAL A 71 6.11 7.04 4.49
CA VAL A 71 5.37 7.42 3.28
C VAL A 71 4.75 6.23 2.55
N ALA A 72 5.24 5.01 2.79
CA ALA A 72 4.69 3.80 2.16
C ALA A 72 3.18 3.62 2.39
N ARG A 73 2.65 4.11 3.51
CA ARG A 73 1.20 4.02 3.80
C ARG A 73 0.34 4.75 2.78
N PHE A 74 0.89 5.70 2.04
CA PHE A 74 0.17 6.46 1.01
C PHE A 74 0.24 5.81 -0.38
N ILE A 75 0.93 4.69 -0.55
CA ILE A 75 0.95 3.97 -1.82
C ILE A 75 -0.43 3.35 -2.04
N ASN A 76 -1.06 3.71 -3.14
CA ASN A 76 -2.42 3.27 -3.45
C ASN A 76 -2.46 1.86 -4.05
N HIS A 77 -3.63 1.24 -3.96
CA HIS A 77 -3.92 -0.03 -4.60
C HIS A 77 -4.15 0.16 -6.11
N SER A 78 -3.68 -0.80 -6.90
CA SER A 78 -4.12 -0.99 -8.27
C SER A 78 -4.26 -2.48 -8.57
N CYS A 79 -5.27 -2.82 -9.38
CA CYS A 79 -5.42 -4.17 -9.91
C CYS A 79 -4.40 -4.46 -11.02
N ARG A 80 -3.71 -3.43 -11.52
CA ARG A 80 -2.61 -3.51 -12.49
C ARG A 80 -1.39 -2.78 -11.95
N PRO A 81 -0.77 -3.31 -10.88
CA PRO A 81 0.24 -2.57 -10.14
C PRO A 81 1.59 -2.55 -10.85
N ASN A 82 2.41 -1.55 -10.51
CA ASN A 82 3.80 -1.49 -10.94
C ASN A 82 4.79 -1.91 -9.84
N CYS A 83 4.28 -2.23 -8.66
CA CYS A 83 5.09 -2.74 -7.55
C CYS A 83 4.55 -4.07 -7.05
N TYR A 84 5.39 -4.81 -6.33
CA TYR A 84 4.99 -6.04 -5.67
C TYR A 84 5.56 -6.08 -4.25
N ILE A 85 5.00 -6.96 -3.43
CA ILE A 85 5.36 -7.12 -2.03
C ILE A 85 6.32 -8.30 -1.87
N ASP A 86 7.40 -8.06 -1.14
CA ASP A 86 8.40 -9.08 -0.80
C ASP A 86 8.62 -9.04 0.71
N ILE A 87 8.07 -10.02 1.43
CA ILE A 87 8.22 -10.10 2.88
C ILE A 87 9.43 -10.99 3.18
N LYS A 88 10.43 -10.40 3.83
CA LYS A 88 11.66 -11.08 4.19
C LYS A 88 12.16 -10.62 5.55
N ASN A 89 12.50 -11.57 6.42
CA ASN A 89 12.99 -11.30 7.77
C ASN A 89 12.03 -10.38 8.57
N SER A 90 10.72 -10.64 8.48
CA SER A 90 9.67 -9.86 9.14
C SER A 90 9.60 -8.40 8.69
N VAL A 91 10.09 -8.10 7.49
CA VAL A 91 10.01 -6.77 6.88
C VAL A 91 9.20 -6.89 5.59
N ILE A 92 8.24 -5.98 5.42
CA ILE A 92 7.42 -5.89 4.22
C ILE A 92 8.08 -4.91 3.25
N TRP A 93 8.75 -5.44 2.22
CA TRP A 93 9.39 -4.62 1.19
C TRP A 93 8.46 -4.38 0.02
N ILE A 94 8.43 -3.15 -0.46
CA ILE A 94 7.75 -2.76 -1.69
C ILE A 94 8.82 -2.63 -2.76
N ARG A 95 8.69 -3.45 -3.81
CA ARG A 95 9.69 -3.57 -4.88
C ARG A 95 9.06 -3.27 -6.23
N ALA A 96 9.87 -2.77 -7.16
CA ALA A 96 9.42 -2.51 -8.52
C ALA A 96 9.17 -3.82 -9.27
N ALA A 97 7.97 -4.01 -9.82
CA ALA A 97 7.63 -5.18 -10.62
C ALA A 97 8.14 -5.05 -12.05
N ARG A 98 8.43 -3.84 -12.49
CA ARG A 98 9.00 -3.47 -13.79
C ARG A 98 9.79 -2.18 -13.62
N THR A 99 10.46 -1.74 -14.67
CA THR A 99 11.04 -0.40 -14.65
C THR A 99 9.92 0.63 -14.52
N ILE A 100 10.06 1.55 -13.56
CA ILE A 100 9.10 2.62 -13.28
C ILE A 100 9.71 3.92 -13.75
N ARG A 101 8.95 4.69 -14.54
CA ARG A 101 9.41 5.96 -15.09
C ARG A 101 9.21 7.10 -14.09
N THR A 102 10.03 8.14 -14.20
CA THR A 102 9.82 9.38 -13.46
C THR A 102 8.39 9.88 -13.65
N GLY A 103 7.73 10.24 -12.56
CA GLY A 103 6.35 10.76 -12.58
C GLY A 103 5.26 9.71 -12.51
N GLU A 104 5.59 8.42 -12.58
CA GLU A 104 4.58 7.37 -12.39
C GLU A 104 4.21 7.26 -10.91
N GLU A 105 2.92 7.05 -10.66
CA GLU A 105 2.45 6.73 -9.31
C GLU A 105 2.77 5.28 -8.99
N LEU A 106 3.35 5.04 -7.81
CA LEU A 106 3.60 3.69 -7.30
C LEU A 106 2.30 3.06 -6.83
N THR A 107 2.08 1.81 -7.20
CA THR A 107 0.90 1.05 -6.79
C THR A 107 1.28 -0.39 -6.54
N TYR A 108 0.55 -1.04 -5.64
CA TYR A 108 0.61 -2.51 -5.49
C TYR A 108 -0.79 -3.06 -5.25
N ASP A 109 -0.95 -4.34 -5.51
CA ASP A 109 -2.22 -5.00 -5.22
C ASP A 109 -2.28 -5.27 -3.72
N TYR A 110 -3.28 -4.73 -3.05
CA TYR A 110 -3.48 -4.94 -1.60
C TYR A 110 -3.85 -6.39 -1.28
N ASN A 111 -4.09 -7.20 -2.31
CA ASN A 111 -4.36 -8.62 -2.19
C ASN A 111 -5.59 -8.93 -1.32
N THR A 112 -6.61 -8.11 -1.44
CA THR A 112 -7.90 -8.31 -0.78
C THR A 112 -8.77 -9.26 -1.60
N ASP A 113 -9.70 -9.94 -0.94
CA ASP A 113 -10.54 -10.95 -1.57
C ASP A 113 -11.74 -10.35 -2.34
N GLY A 114 -11.78 -9.04 -2.48
CA GLY A 114 -12.88 -8.35 -3.17
C GLY A 114 -14.11 -8.11 -2.31
N ASP A 115 -14.02 -8.41 -1.03
CA ASP A 115 -15.07 -8.20 -0.03
C ASP A 115 -14.79 -7.03 0.90
N GLY A 116 -13.86 -6.17 0.53
CA GLY A 116 -13.49 -4.98 1.30
C GLY A 116 -14.60 -3.93 1.33
N LEU A 117 -14.38 -2.88 2.13
CA LEU A 117 -15.36 -1.82 2.36
C LEU A 117 -15.08 -0.56 1.52
N ILE A 118 -13.96 -0.52 0.80
CA ILE A 118 -13.57 0.63 0.00
C ILE A 118 -13.58 0.24 -1.47
N LYS A 119 -14.24 1.07 -2.30
CA LYS A 119 -14.28 0.86 -3.75
C LYS A 119 -12.91 1.11 -4.36
N CYS A 120 -12.43 0.19 -5.17
CA CYS A 120 -11.20 0.35 -5.94
C CYS A 120 -11.36 1.46 -6.98
N ARG A 121 -10.39 2.36 -7.05
CA ARG A 121 -10.39 3.48 -8.01
C ARG A 121 -9.17 3.47 -8.92
N CYS A 122 -8.57 2.28 -9.12
CA CYS A 122 -7.36 2.17 -9.94
C CYS A 122 -7.59 2.58 -11.41
N ARG A 123 -8.81 2.47 -11.90
CA ARG A 123 -9.23 2.89 -13.23
C ARG A 123 -10.73 3.11 -13.28
N PRO A 124 -11.23 3.90 -14.25
CA PRO A 124 -12.67 4.04 -14.46
C PRO A 124 -13.32 2.67 -14.71
N GLY A 125 -14.46 2.42 -14.09
CA GLY A 125 -15.20 1.18 -14.26
C GLY A 125 -14.72 -0.02 -13.45
N CYS A 126 -13.67 0.11 -12.64
CA CYS A 126 -13.26 -0.97 -11.75
C CYS A 126 -14.32 -1.17 -10.66
N GLN A 127 -14.85 -2.39 -10.56
CA GLN A 127 -15.92 -2.74 -9.62
C GLN A 127 -15.40 -3.41 -8.34
N ARG A 128 -14.10 -3.66 -8.23
CA ARG A 128 -13.52 -4.38 -7.09
C ARG A 128 -13.63 -3.57 -5.80
N LEU A 129 -13.91 -4.25 -4.70
CA LEU A 129 -13.83 -3.70 -3.35
C LEU A 129 -12.52 -4.14 -2.69
N ILE A 130 -11.88 -3.22 -2.00
CA ILE A 130 -10.59 -3.46 -1.36
C ILE A 130 -10.63 -3.13 0.13
#